data_fe972cacb5c8fc6c6a089a1115be2cd5
#
_entry.id   fe972cacb5c8fc6c6a089a1115be2cd5
#
_cell.length_a   1.000
_cell.length_b   1.000
_cell.length_c   1.000
_cell.angle_alpha   90.00
_cell.angle_beta   90.00
_cell.angle_gamma   90.00
#
_symmetry.space_group_name_H-M   'P 1'
#
loop_
_entity.id
_entity.type
_entity.pdbx_description
1 polymer ?
#
loop_
_entity_poly.entity_id
_entity_poly.type
_entity_poly.pdbx_seq_one_letter_code
_entity_poly.pdbx_strand_id
1 'polypeptide(L)'
;MNLTLKIWRQKDAKSKGKMEMLDVLNEELVNKGEEPVVFDHDCREGICGACSLQINGEPHGPDRLITTCQLHMRMFKDGDTIFIEPFRAKAFPVVKDLMVDRSAFDRIQHAGGYVSVNTSGN
;
A
#
# COMPACT_ATOMS: atom_id res chain seq x y z
N MET A 1 -12.75 8.11 -17.69
CA MET A 1 -11.30 7.78 -17.72
C MET A 1 -11.14 6.28 -17.51
N ASN A 2 -10.45 5.62 -18.43
CA ASN A 2 -10.19 4.19 -18.35
C ASN A 2 -8.78 3.96 -17.85
N LEU A 3 -8.66 3.23 -16.73
CA LEU A 3 -7.37 2.85 -16.14
C LEU A 3 -7.30 1.33 -16.03
N THR A 4 -6.13 0.78 -16.25
CA THR A 4 -5.85 -0.64 -16.01
C THR A 4 -5.07 -0.77 -14.72
N LEU A 5 -5.58 -1.55 -13.78
CA LEU A 5 -4.90 -1.82 -12.51
C LEU A 5 -4.30 -3.21 -12.54
N LYS A 6 -3.00 -3.28 -12.27
CA LYS A 6 -2.30 -4.54 -12.02
C LYS A 6 -1.87 -4.56 -10.57
N ILE A 7 -2.46 -5.45 -9.79
CA ILE A 7 -2.32 -5.49 -8.34
C ILE A 7 -1.62 -6.78 -7.94
N TRP A 8 -0.66 -6.67 -7.04
CA TRP A 8 0.02 -7.81 -6.46
C TRP A 8 -0.93 -8.63 -5.60
N ARG A 9 -1.02 -9.93 -5.89
CA ARG A 9 -1.83 -10.88 -5.11
C ARG A 9 -0.93 -11.95 -4.52
N GLN A 10 -1.05 -12.17 -3.23
CA GLN A 10 -0.27 -13.16 -2.51
C GLN A 10 -1.08 -13.72 -1.34
N LYS A 11 -1.22 -15.03 -1.29
CA LYS A 11 -2.07 -15.70 -0.30
C LYS A 11 -1.55 -15.54 1.13
N ASP A 12 -0.25 -15.70 1.32
CA ASP A 12 0.43 -15.60 2.62
C ASP A 12 1.91 -15.31 2.42
N ALA A 13 2.66 -15.18 3.54
CA ALA A 13 4.08 -14.86 3.50
C ALA A 13 4.96 -15.90 2.80
N LYS A 14 4.50 -17.15 2.73
CA LYS A 14 5.27 -18.28 2.16
C LYS A 14 4.92 -18.55 0.71
N SER A 15 3.80 -18.02 0.21
CA SER A 15 3.34 -18.23 -1.14
C SER A 15 4.06 -17.34 -2.13
N LYS A 16 4.16 -17.80 -3.38
CA LYS A 16 4.58 -16.96 -4.49
C LYS A 16 3.48 -15.97 -4.81
N GLY A 17 3.82 -14.70 -4.84
CA GLY A 17 2.92 -13.66 -5.32
C GLY A 17 3.00 -13.49 -6.84
N LYS A 18 2.00 -12.85 -7.41
CA LYS A 18 1.95 -12.49 -8.83
C LYS A 18 1.15 -11.21 -9.03
N MET A 19 1.41 -10.54 -10.15
CA MET A 19 0.58 -9.41 -10.58
C MET A 19 -0.67 -9.93 -11.27
N GLU A 20 -1.83 -9.43 -10.87
CA GLU A 20 -3.11 -9.74 -11.50
C GLU A 20 -3.76 -8.46 -12.02
N MET A 21 -4.37 -8.56 -13.21
CA MET A 21 -5.17 -7.48 -13.76
C MET A 21 -6.56 -7.54 -13.13
N LEU A 22 -6.95 -6.45 -12.46
CA LEU A 22 -8.26 -6.33 -11.81
C LEU A 22 -9.00 -5.14 -12.37
N ASP A 23 -10.17 -5.39 -12.91
CA ASP A 23 -11.01 -4.37 -13.53
C ASP A 23 -12.05 -3.81 -12.57
N VAL A 24 -12.08 -4.32 -11.33
CA VAL A 24 -13.20 -4.11 -10.41
C VAL A 24 -12.73 -3.76 -9.01
N LEU A 25 -13.57 -3.03 -8.31
CA LEU A 25 -13.40 -2.69 -6.91
C LEU A 25 -13.63 -3.91 -6.01
N ASN A 26 -13.12 -3.87 -4.79
CA ASN A 26 -13.27 -4.95 -3.82
C ASN A 26 -14.71 -5.36 -3.57
N GLU A 27 -15.63 -4.41 -3.60
CA GLU A 27 -17.07 -4.69 -3.45
C GLU A 27 -17.58 -5.64 -4.54
N GLU A 28 -17.16 -5.41 -5.78
CA GLU A 28 -17.55 -6.27 -6.89
C GLU A 28 -16.90 -7.65 -6.81
N LEU A 29 -15.66 -7.73 -6.35
CA LEU A 29 -15.00 -9.03 -6.12
C LEU A 29 -15.80 -9.86 -5.10
N VAL A 30 -16.17 -9.26 -3.98
CA VAL A 30 -16.98 -9.92 -2.95
C VAL A 30 -18.33 -10.37 -3.52
N ASN A 31 -19.01 -9.51 -4.27
CA ASN A 31 -20.29 -9.82 -4.88
C ASN A 31 -20.21 -10.99 -5.89
N LYS A 32 -19.06 -11.16 -6.51
CA LYS A 32 -18.79 -12.30 -7.43
C LYS A 32 -18.33 -13.56 -6.70
N GLY A 33 -18.20 -13.52 -5.38
CA GLY A 33 -17.67 -14.64 -4.59
C GLY A 33 -16.16 -14.78 -4.66
N GLU A 34 -15.45 -13.77 -5.13
CA GLU A 34 -13.98 -13.73 -5.19
C GLU A 34 -13.40 -13.05 -3.95
N GLU A 35 -12.18 -13.43 -3.57
CA GLU A 35 -11.50 -12.78 -2.46
C GLU A 35 -11.14 -11.33 -2.80
N PRO A 36 -11.49 -10.36 -1.93
CA PRO A 36 -11.07 -8.98 -2.13
C PRO A 36 -9.56 -8.82 -1.98
N VAL A 37 -9.01 -7.76 -2.56
CA VAL A 37 -7.62 -7.39 -2.36
C VAL A 37 -7.44 -6.92 -0.92
N VAL A 38 -6.51 -7.52 -0.21
CA VAL A 38 -6.18 -7.12 1.18
C VAL A 38 -5.15 -6.00 1.15
N PHE A 39 -5.48 -4.90 1.80
CA PHE A 39 -4.58 -3.76 1.97
C PHE A 39 -4.84 -3.09 3.31
N ASP A 40 -3.84 -2.37 3.81
CA ASP A 40 -3.95 -1.65 5.07
C ASP A 40 -4.28 -0.18 4.82
N HIS A 41 -5.11 0.40 5.68
CA HIS A 41 -5.45 1.82 5.66
C HIS A 41 -5.99 2.24 7.02
N ASP A 42 -5.86 3.53 7.33
CA ASP A 42 -6.36 4.07 8.61
C ASP A 42 -6.85 5.51 8.44
N CYS A 43 -5.96 6.49 8.49
CA CYS A 43 -6.35 7.90 8.58
C CYS A 43 -7.03 8.46 7.33
N ARG A 44 -6.67 8.01 6.14
CA ARG A 44 -7.11 8.54 4.84
C ARG A 44 -6.79 10.02 4.61
N GLU A 45 -5.82 10.54 5.37
CA GLU A 45 -5.44 11.96 5.38
C GLU A 45 -3.94 12.19 5.15
N GLY A 46 -3.21 11.15 4.80
CA GLY A 46 -1.78 11.25 4.57
C GLY A 46 -0.93 11.37 5.82
N ILE A 47 -1.40 10.89 6.98
CA ILE A 47 -0.74 11.06 8.28
C ILE A 47 -0.11 9.77 8.79
N CYS A 48 -0.85 8.65 8.79
CA CYS A 48 -0.44 7.44 9.52
C CYS A 48 0.55 6.55 8.76
N GLY A 49 0.63 6.66 7.44
CA GLY A 49 1.49 5.82 6.61
C GLY A 49 1.05 4.35 6.47
N ALA A 50 -0.13 3.98 6.98
CA ALA A 50 -0.61 2.60 6.89
C ALA A 50 -0.84 2.15 5.44
N CYS A 51 -1.21 3.06 4.55
CA CYS A 51 -1.44 2.80 3.13
C CYS A 51 -0.16 2.83 2.28
N SER A 52 1.01 2.64 2.88
CA SER A 52 2.29 2.64 2.17
C SER A 52 2.34 1.52 1.14
N LEU A 53 2.46 1.90 -0.12
CA LEU A 53 2.49 0.98 -1.26
C LEU A 53 3.54 1.44 -2.27
N GLN A 54 3.91 0.53 -3.16
CA GLN A 54 4.74 0.84 -4.31
C GLN A 54 3.85 0.95 -5.55
N ILE A 55 3.84 2.12 -6.16
CA ILE A 55 3.02 2.43 -7.33
C ILE A 55 3.94 2.68 -8.52
N ASN A 56 3.81 1.86 -9.57
CA ASN A 56 4.67 1.93 -10.75
C ASN A 56 6.17 1.87 -10.41
N GLY A 57 6.54 1.08 -9.40
CA GLY A 57 7.93 0.94 -8.98
C GLY A 57 8.45 2.07 -8.10
N GLU A 58 7.63 3.07 -7.79
CA GLU A 58 8.01 4.21 -6.96
C GLU A 58 7.24 4.19 -5.63
N PRO A 59 7.88 4.58 -4.52
CA PRO A 59 7.18 4.69 -3.24
C PRO A 59 6.02 5.69 -3.35
N HIS A 60 4.79 5.18 -3.20
CA HIS A 60 3.53 5.94 -3.20
C HIS A 60 3.20 6.66 -4.52
N GLY A 61 3.91 6.36 -5.60
CA GLY A 61 3.60 6.85 -6.94
C GLY A 61 4.46 8.01 -7.40
N PRO A 62 3.99 8.77 -8.41
CA PRO A 62 4.80 9.77 -9.09
C PRO A 62 5.14 11.01 -8.25
N ASP A 63 4.34 11.32 -7.24
CA ASP A 63 4.62 12.44 -6.35
C ASP A 63 5.52 12.03 -5.20
N ARG A 64 6.33 12.97 -4.74
CA ARG A 64 7.23 12.75 -3.61
C ARG A 64 6.59 13.20 -2.30
N LEU A 65 7.01 12.56 -1.21
CA LEU A 65 6.63 12.93 0.17
C LEU A 65 5.12 12.88 0.41
N ILE A 66 4.43 11.99 -0.29
CA ILE A 66 3.01 11.71 -0.08
C ILE A 66 2.80 10.27 0.35
N THR A 67 1.56 9.94 0.67
CA THR A 67 1.12 8.57 0.92
C THR A 67 0.13 8.16 -0.16
N THR A 68 -0.17 6.86 -0.26
CA THR A 68 -1.08 6.37 -1.30
C THR A 68 -2.46 7.00 -1.22
N CYS A 69 -2.97 7.29 -0.03
CA CYS A 69 -4.28 7.93 0.11
C CYS A 69 -4.33 9.38 -0.39
N GLN A 70 -3.17 10.01 -0.59
CA GLN A 70 -3.06 11.33 -1.20
C GLN A 70 -2.90 11.27 -2.72
N LEU A 71 -2.62 10.09 -3.26
CA LEU A 71 -2.46 9.90 -4.69
C LEU A 71 -3.83 9.75 -5.35
N HIS A 72 -4.30 10.80 -5.97
CA HIS A 72 -5.60 10.80 -6.64
C HIS A 72 -5.53 10.19 -8.03
N MET A 73 -6.59 9.50 -8.43
CA MET A 73 -6.67 8.87 -9.76
C MET A 73 -6.55 9.87 -10.91
N ARG A 74 -6.92 11.14 -10.68
CA ARG A 74 -6.76 12.21 -11.67
C ARG A 74 -5.31 12.53 -12.04
N MET A 75 -4.36 12.01 -11.29
CA MET A 75 -2.92 12.17 -11.58
C MET A 75 -2.45 11.22 -12.68
N PHE A 76 -3.28 10.30 -13.08
CA PHE A 76 -3.03 9.37 -14.17
C PHE A 76 -3.84 9.76 -15.40
N LYS A 77 -3.33 9.39 -16.57
CA LYS A 77 -3.96 9.70 -17.85
C LYS A 77 -4.88 8.56 -18.27
N ASP A 78 -5.86 8.89 -19.11
CA ASP A 78 -6.71 7.88 -19.72
C ASP A 78 -5.87 6.83 -20.48
N GLY A 79 -6.15 5.57 -20.23
CA GLY A 79 -5.41 4.46 -20.82
C GLY A 79 -4.17 4.02 -20.06
N ASP A 80 -3.80 4.72 -18.98
CA ASP A 80 -2.64 4.33 -18.18
C ASP A 80 -2.83 2.97 -17.52
N THR A 81 -1.72 2.24 -17.38
CA THR A 81 -1.64 1.04 -16.56
C THR A 81 -0.94 1.36 -15.25
N ILE A 82 -1.56 1.03 -14.15
CA ILE A 82 -1.02 1.30 -12.81
C ILE A 82 -0.65 -0.03 -12.15
N PHE A 83 0.61 -0.20 -11.80
CA PHE A 83 1.12 -1.36 -11.07
C PHE A 83 1.13 -1.04 -9.57
N ILE A 84 0.40 -1.83 -8.79
CA ILE A 84 0.26 -1.65 -7.34
C ILE A 84 0.89 -2.85 -6.65
N GLU A 85 1.89 -2.60 -5.83
CA GLU A 85 2.67 -3.62 -5.14
C GLU A 85 2.83 -3.30 -3.66
N PRO A 86 3.04 -4.33 -2.81
CA PRO A 86 3.37 -4.08 -1.41
C PRO A 86 4.78 -3.48 -1.28
N PHE A 87 5.07 -2.93 -0.12
CA PHE A 87 6.41 -2.47 0.23
C PHE A 87 7.33 -3.70 0.35
N ARG A 88 8.20 -3.90 -0.64
CA ARG A 88 9.07 -5.08 -0.71
C ARG A 88 10.36 -4.85 0.06
N ALA A 89 10.29 -4.94 1.38
CA ALA A 89 11.46 -4.89 2.23
C ALA A 89 11.55 -6.16 3.08
N LYS A 90 12.76 -6.64 3.34
CA LYS A 90 12.97 -7.79 4.24
C LYS A 90 12.37 -7.55 5.62
N ALA A 91 12.40 -6.30 6.08
CA ALA A 91 11.86 -5.90 7.37
C ALA A 91 10.33 -5.96 7.41
N PHE A 92 9.67 -5.96 6.26
CA PHE A 92 8.21 -5.92 6.13
C PHE A 92 7.74 -7.04 5.22
N PRO A 93 7.75 -8.30 5.69
CA PRO A 93 7.27 -9.41 4.86
C PRO A 93 5.78 -9.28 4.59
N VAL A 94 5.36 -9.75 3.43
CA VAL A 94 3.95 -9.71 3.03
C VAL A 94 3.13 -10.65 3.90
N VAL A 95 2.06 -10.13 4.49
CA VAL A 95 1.05 -10.92 5.20
C VAL A 95 0.07 -11.51 4.19
N LYS A 96 -0.54 -10.65 3.38
CA LYS A 96 -1.43 -11.04 2.29
C LYS A 96 -1.59 -9.88 1.31
N ASP A 97 -1.51 -10.15 0.01
CA ASP A 97 -1.65 -9.14 -1.05
C ASP A 97 -0.77 -7.90 -0.80
N LEU A 98 -1.39 -6.76 -0.51
CA LEU A 98 -0.70 -5.48 -0.30
C LEU A 98 -0.38 -5.21 1.18
N MET A 99 -0.88 -6.03 2.09
CA MET A 99 -0.63 -5.88 3.52
C MET A 99 0.70 -6.52 3.91
N VAL A 100 1.54 -5.79 4.63
CA VAL A 100 2.83 -6.25 5.13
C VAL A 100 2.86 -6.26 6.66
N ASP A 101 3.71 -7.11 7.22
CA ASP A 101 3.97 -7.15 8.65
C ASP A 101 4.86 -5.96 9.04
N ARG A 102 4.34 -5.05 9.84
CA ARG A 102 5.02 -3.83 10.29
C ARG A 102 5.57 -3.94 11.71
N SER A 103 5.59 -5.13 12.29
CA SER A 103 6.06 -5.35 13.66
C SER A 103 7.53 -4.95 13.88
N ALA A 104 8.32 -4.81 12.81
CA ALA A 104 9.67 -4.27 12.91
C ALA A 104 9.70 -2.87 13.54
N PHE A 105 8.71 -2.03 13.27
CA PHE A 105 8.60 -0.71 13.91
C PHE A 105 8.36 -0.82 15.40
N ASP A 106 7.53 -1.78 15.82
CA ASP A 106 7.27 -2.02 17.25
C ASP A 106 8.55 -2.45 17.96
N ARG A 107 9.34 -3.33 17.35
CA ARG A 107 10.62 -3.76 17.93
C ARG A 107 11.61 -2.60 18.07
N ILE A 108 11.64 -1.69 17.12
CA ILE A 108 12.46 -0.48 17.18
C ILE A 108 12.01 0.42 18.33
N GLN A 109 10.72 0.62 18.49
CA GLN A 109 10.16 1.41 19.58
C GLN A 109 10.47 0.79 20.95
N HIS A 110 10.30 -0.52 21.09
CA HIS A 110 10.63 -1.25 22.32
C HIS A 110 12.11 -1.12 22.70
N ALA A 111 12.97 -1.00 21.71
CA ALA A 111 14.40 -0.78 21.91
C ALA A 111 14.78 0.69 22.19
N GLY A 112 13.78 1.59 22.28
CA GLY A 112 13.98 3.01 22.54
C GLY A 112 14.09 3.88 21.28
N GLY A 113 13.85 3.33 20.10
CA GLY A 113 13.95 4.03 18.82
C GLY A 113 12.66 4.77 18.46
N TYR A 114 12.42 5.93 19.06
CA TYR A 114 11.28 6.74 18.71
C TYR A 114 11.70 8.19 18.42
N VAL A 115 10.91 8.84 17.60
CA VAL A 115 11.12 10.25 17.26
C VAL A 115 10.25 11.10 18.16
N SER A 116 10.87 12.02 18.88
CA SER A 116 10.17 13.01 19.68
C SER A 116 9.90 14.24 18.84
N VAL A 117 8.65 14.68 18.82
CA VAL A 117 8.31 15.97 18.20
C VAL A 117 8.66 17.08 19.16
N ASN A 118 9.57 17.94 18.75
CA ASN A 118 9.91 19.13 19.55
C ASN A 118 8.80 20.17 19.36
N THR A 119 7.93 20.26 20.35
CA THR A 119 6.81 21.20 20.36
C THR A 119 7.09 22.49 21.11
N SER A 120 8.23 22.57 21.76
CA SER A 120 8.60 23.80 22.50
C SER A 120 9.30 24.76 21.56
N GLY A 121 8.53 25.62 20.97
CA GLY A 121 9.07 26.77 20.25
C GLY A 121 9.54 27.87 21.24
N ASN A 122 10.70 27.73 21.75
CA ASN A 122 11.36 28.80 22.47
C ASN A 122 12.57 29.24 21.71
#